data_9df5b69397371b9b56aa6f5d3eac2221
#
_entry.id   9df5b69397371b9b56aa6f5d3eac2221
#
_cell.length_a   1.000
_cell.length_b   1.000
_cell.length_c   1.000
_cell.angle_alpha   90.00
_cell.angle_beta   90.00
_cell.angle_gamma   90.00
#
_symmetry.space_group_name_H-M   'P 1'
#
loop_
_entity.id
_entity.type
_entity.pdbx_description
1 polymer ?
#
loop_
_entity_poly.entity_id
_entity_poly.type
_entity_poly.pdbx_seq_one_letter_code
_entity_poly.pdbx_strand_id
1 'polypeptide(L)'
;MYPFAAIVGVLTAIFAYLLHLVLFSNLDYANLIYDQGYSLSWRILAVFLLPFIGIFLSKVFQVLLCGPTFVKSLAPLILKLDRNRDDIPFKDMFTHIISSALSVGFGGSAGLEAPSVLTGSAIGACVSRTLCIQGIPRSMLVSCGAAAAISAVFHSPIAAVLFVVEALLPECTFRTTLPPLIASACSAAFTKIFFSEGIDQAFFMNTIGPWGPRDIIAVLFCGVFTAVIGVLIIKSSIWVGTLSHKIKSPTLRFMIGCTILCVILFLFPMLRGQGYDSIEQLLVGDITALTEAPYQLQWLPPALIPCLILLAVFFLKPAASILTIEHGDGGIFAPTMFIGAFAGFFFAQVFNRLGIGHINPCNFAAIGICGVFAAVMRSPLAAIFLVVETTDCFGLFVPLMLVSGISSVFGRMMEPYSIYKKSLIAQGLISEDPLENRLKRLPVGRCFVSTPVTFKPDMLMADAFSLLKTEAPSYALSCVPVLNADGTLAGLVSLKELYDTTTYTSTTTVEQAMRQPAAVVHDTDTLDKVVKAMNKTKTSILPVLYFEDEKYVGLVSKESIFDKYLR
;
A
#
# COMPACT_ATOMS: atom_id res chain seq x y z
N MET A 1 2.46 23.70 10.60
CA MET A 1 2.53 22.45 9.82
C MET A 1 3.94 22.16 9.30
N TYR A 2 4.56 23.05 8.52
CA TYR A 2 5.89 22.83 7.91
C TYR A 2 7.04 22.56 8.91
N PRO A 3 7.14 23.28 10.05
CA PRO A 3 8.15 22.93 11.06
C PRO A 3 7.99 21.51 11.61
N PHE A 4 6.75 21.06 11.78
CA PHE A 4 6.49 19.70 12.25
C PHE A 4 6.84 18.64 11.21
N ALA A 5 6.64 18.92 9.92
CA ALA A 5 7.10 18.06 8.83
C ALA A 5 8.64 17.92 8.84
N ALA A 6 9.37 19.01 9.06
CA ALA A 6 10.83 18.98 9.20
C ALA A 6 11.28 18.15 10.42
N ILE A 7 10.64 18.33 11.57
CA ILE A 7 10.92 17.53 12.79
C ILE A 7 10.69 16.03 12.51
N VAL A 8 9.56 15.66 11.89
CA VAL A 8 9.27 14.28 11.50
C VAL A 8 10.36 13.77 10.56
N GLY A 9 10.82 14.59 9.61
CA GLY A 9 11.89 14.26 8.67
C GLY A 9 13.18 13.86 9.39
N VAL A 10 13.66 14.71 10.29
CA VAL A 10 14.89 14.48 11.06
C VAL A 10 14.77 13.26 11.98
N LEU A 11 13.67 13.15 12.73
CA LEU A 11 13.45 11.99 13.61
C LEU A 11 13.44 10.69 12.81
N THR A 12 12.76 10.68 11.66
CA THR A 12 12.70 9.48 10.81
C THR A 12 14.07 9.11 10.25
N ALA A 13 14.91 10.09 9.88
CA ALA A 13 16.29 9.85 9.44
C ALA A 13 17.13 9.15 10.52
N ILE A 14 17.04 9.58 11.78
CA ILE A 14 17.72 8.94 12.91
C ILE A 14 17.29 7.47 13.05
N PHE A 15 15.99 7.20 12.98
CA PHE A 15 15.47 5.83 13.09
C PHE A 15 15.81 4.96 11.88
N ALA A 16 15.86 5.50 10.68
CA ALA A 16 16.32 4.78 9.49
C ALA A 16 17.79 4.40 9.61
N TYR A 17 18.62 5.29 10.15
CA TYR A 17 20.04 4.99 10.43
C TYR A 17 20.21 3.91 11.51
N LEU A 18 19.43 3.94 12.58
CA LEU A 18 19.43 2.88 13.58
C LEU A 18 19.04 1.52 12.99
N LEU A 19 18.06 1.49 12.11
CA LEU A 19 17.69 0.27 11.37
C LEU A 19 18.86 -0.26 10.55
N HIS A 20 19.57 0.62 9.84
CA HIS A 20 20.74 0.28 9.03
C HIS A 20 21.87 -0.32 9.90
N LEU A 21 22.19 0.33 11.02
CA LEU A 21 23.20 -0.19 11.97
C LEU A 21 22.85 -1.59 12.50
N VAL A 22 21.60 -1.81 12.91
CA VAL A 22 21.16 -3.12 13.42
C VAL A 22 21.19 -4.17 12.31
N LEU A 23 20.83 -3.81 11.07
CA LEU A 23 20.90 -4.71 9.94
C LEU A 23 22.33 -5.13 9.63
N PHE A 24 23.26 -4.16 9.47
CA PHE A 24 24.64 -4.47 9.09
C PHE A 24 25.34 -5.30 10.15
N SER A 25 25.13 -5.01 11.44
CA SER A 25 25.67 -5.87 12.49
C SER A 25 25.16 -7.33 12.37
N ASN A 26 23.89 -7.54 12.04
CA ASN A 26 23.33 -8.88 11.86
C ASN A 26 23.87 -9.57 10.59
N LEU A 27 24.04 -8.81 9.48
CA LEU A 27 24.62 -9.33 8.24
C LEU A 27 26.08 -9.73 8.43
N ASP A 28 26.87 -8.91 9.15
CA ASP A 28 28.28 -9.22 9.45
C ASP A 28 28.40 -10.50 10.28
N TYR A 29 27.55 -10.68 11.30
CA TYR A 29 27.51 -11.94 12.06
C TYR A 29 27.09 -13.13 11.18
N ALA A 30 26.13 -12.97 10.30
CA ALA A 30 25.71 -14.03 9.39
C ALA A 30 26.82 -14.37 8.39
N ASN A 31 27.50 -13.37 7.81
CA ASN A 31 28.61 -13.55 6.89
C ASN A 31 29.83 -14.20 7.58
N LEU A 32 30.14 -13.80 8.83
CA LEU A 32 31.19 -14.49 9.62
C LEU A 32 30.90 -15.98 9.77
N ILE A 33 29.66 -16.39 9.96
CA ILE A 33 29.27 -17.80 10.04
C ILE A 33 29.35 -18.49 8.68
N TYR A 34 29.08 -17.76 7.58
CA TYR A 34 29.16 -18.29 6.23
C TYR A 34 30.61 -18.46 5.74
N ASP A 35 31.55 -17.54 6.10
CA ASP A 35 32.88 -17.45 5.52
C ASP A 35 33.98 -18.11 6.36
N GLN A 36 33.82 -18.16 7.70
CA GLN A 36 34.90 -18.70 8.55
C GLN A 36 34.94 -20.23 8.56
N GLY A 37 36.11 -20.77 8.18
CA GLY A 37 36.83 -22.01 8.44
C GLY A 37 36.16 -23.27 8.97
N TYR A 38 34.84 -23.30 9.11
CA TYR A 38 34.09 -24.47 9.55
C TYR A 38 34.03 -25.56 8.49
N SER A 39 33.93 -26.81 8.94
CA SER A 39 33.74 -27.93 8.02
C SER A 39 32.51 -27.68 7.12
N LEU A 40 32.57 -28.20 5.89
CA LEU A 40 31.50 -28.07 4.89
C LEU A 40 30.11 -28.38 5.46
N SER A 41 30.00 -29.39 6.33
CA SER A 41 28.72 -29.79 6.96
C SER A 41 28.12 -28.70 7.85
N TRP A 42 28.91 -27.97 8.62
CA TRP A 42 28.45 -26.89 9.47
C TRP A 42 28.00 -25.67 8.66
N ARG A 43 28.72 -25.36 7.56
CA ARG A 43 28.31 -24.29 6.63
C ARG A 43 26.95 -24.58 6.01
N ILE A 44 26.73 -25.80 5.52
CA ILE A 44 25.45 -26.24 4.96
C ILE A 44 24.33 -26.10 5.99
N LEU A 45 24.55 -26.54 7.22
CA LEU A 45 23.59 -26.44 8.30
C LEU A 45 23.27 -24.98 8.66
N ALA A 46 24.29 -24.13 8.77
CA ALA A 46 24.13 -22.71 9.06
C ALA A 46 23.32 -21.98 7.96
N VAL A 47 23.68 -22.20 6.70
CA VAL A 47 22.98 -21.64 5.53
C VAL A 47 21.49 -21.98 5.53
N PHE A 48 21.15 -23.20 5.98
CA PHE A 48 19.76 -23.66 6.05
C PHE A 48 19.03 -23.12 7.28
N LEU A 49 19.66 -23.09 8.46
CA LEU A 49 19.02 -22.75 9.73
C LEU A 49 18.95 -21.24 10.01
N LEU A 50 19.93 -20.44 9.56
CA LEU A 50 19.98 -19.01 9.88
C LEU A 50 18.70 -18.26 9.48
N PRO A 51 18.15 -18.39 8.25
CA PRO A 51 16.91 -17.72 7.89
C PRO A 51 15.72 -18.15 8.77
N PHE A 52 15.68 -19.45 9.16
CA PHE A 52 14.65 -19.94 10.06
C PHE A 52 14.75 -19.29 11.44
N ILE A 53 15.96 -19.22 12.02
CA ILE A 53 16.22 -18.62 13.33
C ILE A 53 15.86 -17.13 13.29
N GLY A 54 16.28 -16.39 12.27
CA GLY A 54 15.98 -14.96 12.13
C GLY A 54 14.48 -14.67 12.08
N ILE A 55 13.75 -15.43 11.27
CA ILE A 55 12.29 -15.28 11.15
C ILE A 55 11.58 -15.71 12.44
N PHE A 56 12.05 -16.75 13.10
CA PHE A 56 11.50 -17.19 14.39
C PHE A 56 11.70 -16.13 15.47
N LEU A 57 12.90 -15.58 15.61
CA LEU A 57 13.21 -14.49 16.56
C LEU A 57 12.39 -13.24 16.25
N SER A 58 12.28 -12.87 14.98
CA SER A 58 11.41 -11.78 14.53
C SER A 58 9.96 -12.00 14.97
N LYS A 59 9.44 -13.20 14.76
CA LYS A 59 8.06 -13.54 15.16
C LYS A 59 7.85 -13.49 16.67
N VAL A 60 8.79 -14.02 17.45
CA VAL A 60 8.75 -13.96 18.92
C VAL A 60 8.74 -12.50 19.38
N PHE A 61 9.62 -11.67 18.82
CA PHE A 61 9.71 -10.25 19.15
C PHE A 61 8.43 -9.47 18.85
N GLN A 62 7.82 -9.70 17.66
CA GLN A 62 6.54 -9.11 17.28
C GLN A 62 5.42 -9.46 18.26
N VAL A 63 5.31 -10.73 18.65
CA VAL A 63 4.27 -11.20 19.59
C VAL A 63 4.48 -10.62 20.98
N LEU A 64 5.72 -10.52 21.46
CA LEU A 64 6.05 -9.97 22.78
C LEU A 64 5.71 -8.47 22.90
N LEU A 65 6.00 -7.66 21.85
CA LEU A 65 5.79 -6.20 21.92
C LEU A 65 4.40 -5.76 21.47
N CYS A 66 3.91 -6.28 20.36
CA CYS A 66 2.68 -5.80 19.72
C CYS A 66 1.53 -6.81 19.77
N GLY A 67 1.81 -8.05 20.16
CA GLY A 67 0.79 -9.10 20.17
C GLY A 67 0.43 -9.62 18.75
N PRO A 68 -0.70 -10.35 18.62
CA PRO A 68 -1.07 -10.99 17.35
C PRO A 68 -1.55 -10.02 16.26
N THR A 69 -1.79 -8.75 16.58
CA THR A 69 -2.38 -7.74 15.67
C THR A 69 -1.33 -6.90 14.94
N PHE A 70 -0.05 -7.30 15.00
CA PHE A 70 1.04 -6.59 14.33
C PHE A 70 0.85 -6.53 12.81
N VAL A 71 0.96 -5.33 12.25
CA VAL A 71 0.75 -5.03 10.82
C VAL A 71 2.08 -5.12 10.08
N LYS A 72 2.22 -6.01 9.09
CA LYS A 72 3.48 -6.30 8.40
C LYS A 72 3.59 -5.72 6.97
N SER A 73 2.57 -5.05 6.48
CA SER A 73 2.49 -4.59 5.09
C SER A 73 2.07 -3.13 5.01
N LEU A 74 2.46 -2.45 3.92
CA LEU A 74 1.98 -1.09 3.61
C LEU A 74 0.48 -1.04 3.28
N ALA A 75 -0.14 -2.16 2.97
CA ALA A 75 -1.54 -2.20 2.57
C ALA A 75 -2.50 -1.62 3.64
N PRO A 76 -2.43 -1.99 4.94
CA PRO A 76 -3.23 -1.37 5.98
C PRO A 76 -2.90 0.11 6.24
N LEU A 77 -1.65 0.54 5.99
CA LEU A 77 -1.28 1.96 6.06
C LEU A 77 -2.05 2.78 5.00
N ILE A 78 -2.11 2.27 3.76
CA ILE A 78 -2.90 2.90 2.69
C ILE A 78 -4.36 3.08 3.13
N LEU A 79 -4.96 2.05 3.74
CA LEU A 79 -6.33 2.12 4.24
C LEU A 79 -6.51 3.15 5.38
N LYS A 80 -5.51 3.29 6.27
CA LYS A 80 -5.53 4.28 7.35
C LYS A 80 -5.42 5.70 6.81
N LEU A 81 -4.48 5.94 5.88
CA LEU A 81 -4.33 7.23 5.19
C LEU A 81 -5.58 7.62 4.42
N ASP A 82 -6.19 6.66 3.74
CA ASP A 82 -7.42 6.81 2.98
C ASP A 82 -8.61 7.23 3.88
N ARG A 83 -8.67 6.71 5.10
CA ARG A 83 -9.70 7.02 6.09
C ARG A 83 -9.34 8.20 7.00
N ASN A 84 -8.25 8.89 6.73
CA ASN A 84 -7.70 9.99 7.54
C ASN A 84 -7.50 9.60 9.01
N ARG A 85 -6.99 8.39 9.27
CA ARG A 85 -6.72 7.86 10.62
C ARG A 85 -5.24 7.90 10.93
N ASP A 86 -4.89 8.16 12.19
CA ASP A 86 -3.53 8.14 12.74
C ASP A 86 -3.35 7.12 13.87
N ASP A 87 -4.22 6.12 13.93
CA ASP A 87 -4.23 5.06 14.95
C ASP A 87 -3.09 4.04 14.77
N ILE A 88 -1.87 4.54 14.58
CA ILE A 88 -0.65 3.72 14.49
C ILE A 88 -0.03 3.68 15.90
N PRO A 89 0.15 2.47 16.50
CA PRO A 89 0.73 2.34 17.83
C PRO A 89 2.17 2.83 17.89
N PHE A 90 2.57 3.47 18.99
CA PHE A 90 3.96 3.90 19.21
C PHE A 90 4.95 2.73 19.17
N LYS A 91 4.53 1.57 19.64
CA LYS A 91 5.35 0.33 19.65
C LYS A 91 5.76 -0.13 18.26
N ASP A 92 4.94 0.12 17.24
CA ASP A 92 5.21 -0.30 15.86
C ASP A 92 6.51 0.31 15.33
N MET A 93 6.88 1.52 15.81
CA MET A 93 8.11 2.21 15.46
C MET A 93 9.36 1.36 15.75
N PHE A 94 9.45 0.76 16.90
CA PHE A 94 10.60 -0.08 17.29
C PHE A 94 10.46 -1.51 16.78
N THR A 95 9.22 -2.02 16.74
CA THR A 95 8.97 -3.41 16.35
C THR A 95 9.36 -3.66 14.90
N HIS A 96 9.04 -2.74 13.98
CA HIS A 96 9.43 -2.87 12.56
C HIS A 96 10.95 -2.86 12.36
N ILE A 97 11.68 -2.01 13.09
CA ILE A 97 13.14 -1.94 13.00
C ILE A 97 13.77 -3.28 13.37
N ILE A 98 13.44 -3.78 14.56
CA ILE A 98 14.08 -4.98 15.09
C ILE A 98 13.61 -6.23 14.36
N SER A 99 12.30 -6.34 14.08
CA SER A 99 11.75 -7.52 13.42
C SER A 99 12.24 -7.69 11.97
N SER A 100 12.36 -6.57 11.23
CA SER A 100 12.85 -6.62 9.85
C SER A 100 14.36 -6.86 9.80
N ALA A 101 15.14 -6.23 10.68
CA ALA A 101 16.57 -6.47 10.78
C ALA A 101 16.89 -7.93 11.14
N LEU A 102 16.12 -8.56 12.03
CA LEU A 102 16.24 -9.98 12.32
C LEU A 102 15.84 -10.86 11.12
N SER A 103 14.69 -10.57 10.48
CA SER A 103 14.22 -11.37 9.35
C SER A 103 15.18 -11.32 8.17
N VAL A 104 15.63 -10.12 7.77
CA VAL A 104 16.44 -9.91 6.57
C VAL A 104 17.93 -10.12 6.88
N GLY A 105 18.41 -9.64 8.04
CA GLY A 105 19.82 -9.76 8.44
C GLY A 105 20.28 -11.21 8.62
N PHE A 106 19.38 -12.12 9.03
CA PHE A 106 19.67 -13.56 9.08
C PHE A 106 19.43 -14.29 7.75
N GLY A 107 19.24 -13.55 6.66
CA GLY A 107 19.17 -14.10 5.30
C GLY A 107 17.75 -14.29 4.73
N GLY A 108 16.71 -13.77 5.36
CA GLY A 108 15.37 -13.74 4.76
C GLY A 108 15.35 -12.90 3.46
N SER A 109 14.48 -13.24 2.54
CA SER A 109 14.39 -12.62 1.20
C SER A 109 13.37 -11.49 1.18
N ALA A 110 13.73 -10.29 1.63
CA ALA A 110 12.82 -9.14 1.63
C ALA A 110 13.60 -7.82 1.69
N GLY A 111 12.91 -6.72 1.38
CA GLY A 111 13.43 -5.36 1.55
C GLY A 111 13.13 -4.78 2.93
N LEU A 112 13.84 -3.72 3.30
CA LEU A 112 13.64 -2.97 4.55
C LEU A 112 12.78 -1.71 4.36
N GLU A 113 12.43 -1.37 3.13
CA GLU A 113 11.77 -0.12 2.78
C GLU A 113 10.36 -0.04 3.38
N ALA A 114 9.59 -1.14 3.29
CA ALA A 114 8.25 -1.16 3.88
C ALA A 114 8.26 -1.05 5.41
N PRO A 115 9.11 -1.78 6.16
CA PRO A 115 9.33 -1.55 7.58
C PRO A 115 9.75 -0.12 7.92
N SER A 116 10.66 0.47 7.12
CA SER A 116 11.10 1.86 7.30
C SER A 116 9.95 2.84 7.13
N VAL A 117 9.13 2.67 6.08
CA VAL A 117 7.93 3.48 5.83
C VAL A 117 6.92 3.37 6.98
N LEU A 118 6.70 2.16 7.50
CA LEU A 118 5.81 1.94 8.64
C LEU A 118 6.36 2.58 9.92
N THR A 119 7.67 2.48 10.16
CA THR A 119 8.36 3.18 11.26
C THR A 119 8.21 4.69 11.14
N GLY A 120 8.55 5.27 9.99
CA GLY A 120 8.40 6.71 9.74
C GLY A 120 6.95 7.19 9.88
N SER A 121 6.00 6.40 9.39
CA SER A 121 4.57 6.66 9.56
C SER A 121 4.14 6.65 11.04
N ALA A 122 4.68 5.73 11.84
CA ALA A 122 4.44 5.68 13.29
C ALA A 122 5.04 6.90 14.01
N ILE A 123 6.23 7.37 13.59
CA ILE A 123 6.83 8.63 14.08
C ILE A 123 5.91 9.81 13.77
N GLY A 124 5.47 9.94 12.52
CA GLY A 124 4.54 10.98 12.10
C GLY A 124 3.23 10.98 12.89
N ALA A 125 2.65 9.80 13.13
CA ALA A 125 1.46 9.63 13.95
C ALA A 125 1.71 10.01 15.43
N CYS A 126 2.87 9.67 15.97
CA CYS A 126 3.26 10.02 17.33
C CYS A 126 3.39 11.53 17.50
N VAL A 127 4.10 12.21 16.61
CA VAL A 127 4.26 13.67 16.60
C VAL A 127 2.90 14.36 16.47
N SER A 128 2.02 13.85 15.59
CA SER A 128 0.66 14.39 15.43
C SER A 128 -0.16 14.34 16.72
N ARG A 129 -0.09 13.22 17.45
CA ARG A 129 -0.83 13.04 18.70
C ARG A 129 -0.25 13.83 19.88
N THR A 130 1.08 13.86 20.01
CA THR A 130 1.76 14.55 21.11
C THR A 130 1.55 16.06 21.06
N LEU A 131 1.53 16.63 19.85
CA LEU A 131 1.41 18.09 19.67
C LEU A 131 -0.05 18.56 19.60
N CYS A 132 -1.04 17.66 19.62
CA CYS A 132 -2.49 17.97 19.59
C CYS A 132 -2.85 19.06 18.55
N ILE A 133 -2.28 18.99 17.35
CA ILE A 133 -2.38 20.05 16.36
C ILE A 133 -3.80 20.14 15.83
N GLN A 134 -4.47 21.24 16.11
CA GLN A 134 -5.81 21.52 15.59
C GLN A 134 -5.74 21.99 14.11
N GLY A 135 -6.69 21.55 13.29
CA GLY A 135 -6.85 22.04 11.91
C GLY A 135 -5.94 21.40 10.85
N ILE A 136 -5.06 20.47 11.22
CA ILE A 136 -4.22 19.70 10.29
C ILE A 136 -4.75 18.26 10.23
N PRO A 137 -4.98 17.69 9.02
CA PRO A 137 -5.28 16.27 8.91
C PRO A 137 -4.15 15.43 9.53
N ARG A 138 -4.46 14.62 10.49
CA ARG A 138 -3.46 13.80 11.22
C ARG A 138 -2.71 12.85 10.31
N SER A 139 -3.38 12.32 9.28
CA SER A 139 -2.77 11.51 8.22
C SER A 139 -1.65 12.24 7.44
N MET A 140 -1.61 13.57 7.47
CA MET A 140 -0.58 14.34 6.79
C MET A 140 0.82 14.15 7.39
N LEU A 141 0.95 14.16 8.73
CA LEU A 141 2.25 13.89 9.38
C LEU A 141 2.66 12.43 9.25
N VAL A 142 1.69 11.51 9.14
CA VAL A 142 1.94 10.10 8.81
C VAL A 142 2.58 9.98 7.43
N SER A 143 2.06 10.69 6.42
CA SER A 143 2.64 10.71 5.07
C SER A 143 4.01 11.40 5.01
N CYS A 144 4.26 12.42 5.85
CA CYS A 144 5.58 13.03 6.01
C CYS A 144 6.61 12.01 6.51
N GLY A 145 6.25 11.21 7.52
CA GLY A 145 7.13 10.15 8.03
C GLY A 145 7.40 9.05 6.99
N ALA A 146 6.39 8.68 6.22
CA ALA A 146 6.54 7.72 5.12
C ALA A 146 7.55 8.20 4.06
N ALA A 147 7.43 9.47 3.61
CA ALA A 147 8.34 10.07 2.64
C ALA A 147 9.76 10.20 3.20
N ALA A 148 9.89 10.67 4.44
CA ALA A 148 11.18 10.82 5.12
C ALA A 148 11.93 9.49 5.24
N ALA A 149 11.21 8.38 5.49
CA ALA A 149 11.81 7.06 5.62
C ALA A 149 12.43 6.55 4.30
N ILE A 150 11.69 6.68 3.18
CA ILE A 150 12.21 6.30 1.86
C ILE A 150 13.39 7.18 1.48
N SER A 151 13.29 8.48 1.76
CA SER A 151 14.36 9.45 1.50
C SER A 151 15.64 9.11 2.26
N ALA A 152 15.53 8.68 3.53
CA ALA A 152 16.69 8.29 4.33
C ALA A 152 17.34 7.01 3.83
N VAL A 153 16.54 6.01 3.43
CA VAL A 153 17.04 4.69 3.01
C VAL A 153 17.70 4.74 1.64
N PHE A 154 17.13 5.48 0.68
CA PHE A 154 17.63 5.53 -0.70
C PHE A 154 18.39 6.79 -1.07
N HIS A 155 18.51 7.76 -0.17
CA HIS A 155 19.01 9.10 -0.48
C HIS A 155 18.26 9.76 -1.66
N SER A 156 17.00 9.40 -1.85
CA SER A 156 16.16 9.75 -3.00
C SER A 156 14.95 10.59 -2.57
N PRO A 157 15.14 11.88 -2.29
CA PRO A 157 14.08 12.73 -1.73
C PRO A 157 12.90 12.96 -2.68
N ILE A 158 13.14 13.07 -4.00
CA ILE A 158 12.08 13.30 -4.98
C ILE A 158 11.27 12.02 -5.18
N ALA A 159 11.96 10.88 -5.36
CA ALA A 159 11.30 9.59 -5.49
C ALA A 159 10.43 9.25 -4.28
N ALA A 160 10.91 9.58 -3.08
CA ALA A 160 10.20 9.34 -1.83
C ALA A 160 8.85 10.08 -1.76
N VAL A 161 8.85 11.36 -2.13
CA VAL A 161 7.61 12.16 -2.19
C VAL A 161 6.65 11.62 -3.24
N LEU A 162 7.16 11.33 -4.44
CA LEU A 162 6.36 10.83 -5.54
C LEU A 162 5.75 9.46 -5.20
N PHE A 163 6.50 8.57 -4.54
CA PHE A 163 5.96 7.29 -4.07
C PHE A 163 4.82 7.47 -3.08
N VAL A 164 4.97 8.35 -2.11
CA VAL A 164 3.90 8.63 -1.14
C VAL A 164 2.66 9.18 -1.83
N VAL A 165 2.84 10.11 -2.78
CA VAL A 165 1.73 10.72 -3.53
C VAL A 165 1.04 9.73 -4.47
N GLU A 166 1.79 8.89 -5.19
CA GLU A 166 1.24 7.96 -6.18
C GLU A 166 0.69 6.67 -5.55
N ALA A 167 1.37 6.13 -4.53
CA ALA A 167 1.06 4.82 -3.98
C ALA A 167 0.26 4.86 -2.68
N LEU A 168 0.48 5.85 -1.81
CA LEU A 168 -0.07 5.87 -0.46
C LEU A 168 -1.22 6.85 -0.29
N LEU A 169 -1.14 8.05 -0.90
CA LEU A 169 -2.18 9.06 -0.74
C LEU A 169 -3.37 8.85 -1.68
N PRO A 170 -4.60 9.14 -1.22
CA PRO A 170 -5.81 9.03 -2.05
C PRO A 170 -5.92 10.15 -3.09
N GLU A 171 -5.37 11.33 -2.79
CA GLU A 171 -5.47 12.53 -3.62
C GLU A 171 -4.14 13.28 -3.67
N CYS A 172 -3.75 13.70 -4.88
CA CYS A 172 -2.58 14.53 -5.14
C CYS A 172 -3.00 15.99 -5.27
N THR A 173 -2.73 16.80 -4.24
CA THR A 173 -2.93 18.26 -4.25
C THR A 173 -1.68 18.95 -3.73
N PHE A 174 -1.52 20.24 -4.02
CA PHE A 174 -0.40 21.01 -3.47
C PHE A 174 -0.32 20.95 -1.94
N ARG A 175 -1.47 20.94 -1.27
CA ARG A 175 -1.55 20.86 0.20
C ARG A 175 -1.11 19.49 0.74
N THR A 176 -1.32 18.41 -0.01
CA THR A 176 -0.94 17.05 0.40
C THR A 176 0.48 16.69 0.00
N THR A 177 1.10 17.41 -0.95
CA THR A 177 2.44 17.11 -1.48
C THR A 177 3.55 17.91 -0.78
N LEU A 178 3.31 19.18 -0.44
CA LEU A 178 4.35 20.05 0.10
C LEU A 178 4.91 19.62 1.47
N PRO A 179 4.11 19.15 2.46
CA PRO A 179 4.65 18.70 3.74
C PRO A 179 5.54 17.45 3.64
N PRO A 180 5.15 16.38 2.91
CA PRO A 180 6.05 15.26 2.63
C PRO A 180 7.35 15.68 1.93
N LEU A 181 7.30 16.69 1.02
CA LEU A 181 8.50 17.20 0.36
C LEU A 181 9.49 17.82 1.37
N ILE A 182 9.00 18.64 2.30
CA ILE A 182 9.84 19.23 3.35
C ILE A 182 10.43 18.14 4.24
N ALA A 183 9.61 17.18 4.68
CA ALA A 183 10.06 16.08 5.53
C ALA A 183 11.13 15.23 4.83
N SER A 184 10.92 14.91 3.57
CA SER A 184 11.84 14.14 2.73
C SER A 184 13.17 14.86 2.53
N ALA A 185 13.13 16.15 2.18
CA ALA A 185 14.33 16.98 1.99
C ALA A 185 15.13 17.13 3.29
N CYS A 186 14.45 17.38 4.44
CA CYS A 186 15.11 17.45 5.75
C CYS A 186 15.74 16.11 6.13
N SER A 187 15.07 15.00 5.83
CA SER A 187 15.59 13.65 6.06
C SER A 187 16.86 13.38 5.26
N ALA A 188 16.84 13.64 3.94
CA ALA A 188 18.00 13.47 3.06
C ALA A 188 19.17 14.37 3.48
N ALA A 189 18.91 15.63 3.80
CA ALA A 189 19.92 16.56 4.25
C ALA A 189 20.57 16.11 5.57
N PHE A 190 19.76 15.68 6.54
CA PHE A 190 20.24 15.20 7.82
C PHE A 190 21.08 13.93 7.64
N THR A 191 20.62 12.97 6.85
CA THR A 191 21.35 11.73 6.57
C THR A 191 22.70 12.03 5.91
N LYS A 192 22.71 12.91 4.91
CA LYS A 192 23.96 13.31 4.21
C LYS A 192 24.96 14.03 5.11
N ILE A 193 24.50 14.86 6.06
CA ILE A 193 25.40 15.62 6.95
C ILE A 193 25.98 14.76 8.06
N PHE A 194 25.17 13.90 8.67
CA PHE A 194 25.54 13.21 9.91
C PHE A 194 25.97 11.75 9.71
N PHE A 195 25.61 11.12 8.58
CA PHE A 195 25.78 9.69 8.36
C PHE A 195 26.48 9.36 7.02
N SER A 196 27.21 10.32 6.45
CA SER A 196 27.86 10.18 5.13
C SER A 196 28.93 9.09 5.05
N GLU A 197 29.50 8.66 6.18
CA GLU A 197 30.61 7.68 6.22
C GLU A 197 30.17 6.22 6.44
N GLY A 198 28.92 5.87 6.22
CA GLY A 198 28.48 4.49 6.50
C GLY A 198 27.25 4.04 5.73
N ILE A 199 26.71 4.90 4.91
CA ILE A 199 25.59 4.56 4.05
C ILE A 199 26.08 4.74 2.62
N ASP A 200 26.62 3.65 2.05
CA ASP A 200 26.96 3.63 0.63
C ASP A 200 25.71 3.95 -0.19
N GLN A 201 25.88 4.82 -1.19
CA GLN A 201 24.80 5.11 -2.15
C GLN A 201 24.34 3.79 -2.74
N ALA A 202 23.05 3.55 -2.72
CA ALA A 202 22.47 2.24 -2.94
C ALA A 202 22.89 1.56 -4.26
N PHE A 203 23.29 2.33 -5.30
CA PHE A 203 23.75 1.74 -6.56
C PHE A 203 24.72 2.69 -7.30
N PHE A 204 25.95 2.28 -7.53
CA PHE A 204 26.83 2.99 -8.45
C PHE A 204 26.73 2.43 -9.85
N MET A 205 26.33 3.26 -10.80
CA MET A 205 26.44 2.97 -12.22
C MET A 205 27.62 3.72 -12.80
N ASN A 206 28.77 3.05 -12.96
CA ASN A 206 30.03 3.72 -13.37
C ASN A 206 30.01 4.24 -14.82
N THR A 207 29.18 3.69 -15.70
CA THR A 207 29.12 4.11 -17.09
C THR A 207 27.73 3.95 -17.69
N ILE A 208 27.11 5.09 -17.97
CA ILE A 208 25.97 5.10 -18.91
C ILE A 208 26.56 4.91 -20.30
N GLY A 209 26.26 3.78 -20.94
CA GLY A 209 26.55 3.65 -22.36
C GLY A 209 25.71 4.65 -23.16
N PRO A 210 26.23 5.22 -24.26
CA PRO A 210 25.45 6.09 -25.12
C PRO A 210 24.21 5.34 -25.63
N TRP A 211 23.05 5.99 -25.57
CA TRP A 211 21.82 5.45 -26.19
C TRP A 211 21.41 6.32 -27.38
N GLY A 212 20.79 5.71 -28.39
CA GLY A 212 20.41 6.36 -29.63
C GLY A 212 18.95 6.11 -30.04
N PRO A 213 18.48 6.71 -31.14
CA PRO A 213 17.09 6.55 -31.59
C PRO A 213 16.67 5.10 -31.84
N ARG A 214 17.61 4.21 -32.14
CA ARG A 214 17.33 2.76 -32.34
C ARG A 214 16.99 2.06 -31.04
N ASP A 215 17.55 2.52 -29.91
CA ASP A 215 17.30 1.94 -28.59
C ASP A 215 15.89 2.23 -28.10
N ILE A 216 15.24 3.29 -28.61
CA ILE A 216 13.85 3.63 -28.28
C ILE A 216 12.91 2.46 -28.60
N ILE A 217 13.10 1.79 -29.73
CA ILE A 217 12.28 0.63 -30.11
C ILE A 217 12.47 -0.50 -29.09
N ALA A 218 13.72 -0.76 -28.69
CA ALA A 218 14.02 -1.76 -27.67
C ALA A 218 13.41 -1.39 -26.30
N VAL A 219 13.43 -0.10 -25.93
CA VAL A 219 12.79 0.40 -24.69
C VAL A 219 11.28 0.18 -24.71
N LEU A 220 10.61 0.39 -25.85
CA LEU A 220 9.17 0.13 -25.97
C LEU A 220 8.83 -1.35 -25.74
N PHE A 221 9.57 -2.27 -26.37
CA PHE A 221 9.39 -3.72 -26.15
C PHE A 221 9.77 -4.13 -24.71
N CYS A 222 10.84 -3.57 -24.16
CA CYS A 222 11.22 -3.78 -22.77
C CYS A 222 10.10 -3.32 -21.82
N GLY A 223 9.41 -2.22 -22.10
CA GLY A 223 8.26 -1.74 -21.32
C GLY A 223 7.12 -2.74 -21.27
N VAL A 224 6.79 -3.38 -22.38
CA VAL A 224 5.78 -4.46 -22.42
C VAL A 224 6.27 -5.70 -21.66
N PHE A 225 7.53 -6.09 -21.85
CA PHE A 225 8.13 -7.23 -21.17
C PHE A 225 8.13 -7.03 -19.63
N THR A 226 8.57 -5.86 -19.17
CA THR A 226 8.59 -5.53 -17.74
C THR A 226 7.18 -5.44 -17.14
N ALA A 227 6.17 -5.03 -17.92
CA ALA A 227 4.77 -5.11 -17.50
C ALA A 227 4.31 -6.54 -17.22
N VAL A 228 4.66 -7.49 -18.11
CA VAL A 228 4.34 -8.91 -17.94
C VAL A 228 5.02 -9.45 -16.66
N ILE A 229 6.30 -9.17 -16.46
CA ILE A 229 7.03 -9.57 -15.25
C ILE A 229 6.41 -8.95 -14.00
N GLY A 230 6.03 -7.66 -14.03
CA GLY A 230 5.36 -7.00 -12.91
C GLY A 230 4.03 -7.66 -12.54
N VAL A 231 3.21 -8.02 -13.53
CA VAL A 231 1.94 -8.75 -13.30
C VAL A 231 2.21 -10.15 -12.76
N LEU A 232 3.25 -10.83 -13.23
CA LEU A 232 3.67 -12.13 -12.70
C LEU A 232 4.04 -12.04 -11.21
N ILE A 233 4.78 -10.99 -10.81
CA ILE A 233 5.11 -10.73 -9.40
C ILE A 233 3.83 -10.54 -8.57
N ILE A 234 2.88 -9.72 -9.03
CA ILE A 234 1.62 -9.47 -8.31
C ILE A 234 0.85 -10.78 -8.13
N LYS A 235 0.66 -11.54 -9.23
CA LYS A 235 -0.14 -12.77 -9.20
C LYS A 235 0.53 -13.87 -8.37
N SER A 236 1.85 -14.08 -8.52
CA SER A 236 2.59 -15.07 -7.74
C SER A 236 2.59 -14.74 -6.24
N SER A 237 2.75 -13.47 -5.89
CA SER A 237 2.71 -13.01 -4.49
C SER A 237 1.36 -13.29 -3.83
N ILE A 238 0.27 -12.94 -4.50
CA ILE A 238 -1.09 -13.22 -3.98
C ILE A 238 -1.37 -14.73 -3.94
N TRP A 239 -0.92 -15.48 -4.95
CA TRP A 239 -1.10 -16.94 -4.99
C TRP A 239 -0.38 -17.65 -3.83
N VAL A 240 0.88 -17.28 -3.56
CA VAL A 240 1.66 -17.82 -2.43
C VAL A 240 0.99 -17.48 -1.10
N GLY A 241 0.57 -16.20 -0.90
CA GLY A 241 -0.14 -15.77 0.30
C GLY A 241 -1.45 -16.54 0.49
N THR A 242 -2.28 -16.68 -0.55
CA THR A 242 -3.54 -17.43 -0.45
C THR A 242 -3.32 -18.92 -0.19
N LEU A 243 -2.26 -19.52 -0.75
CA LEU A 243 -1.91 -20.91 -0.51
C LEU A 243 -1.48 -21.13 0.96
N SER A 244 -0.64 -20.23 1.47
CA SER A 244 -0.21 -20.22 2.88
C SER A 244 -1.42 -20.17 3.82
N HIS A 245 -2.39 -19.29 3.55
CA HIS A 245 -3.59 -19.15 4.38
C HIS A 245 -4.58 -20.33 4.34
N LYS A 246 -4.47 -21.25 3.38
CA LYS A 246 -5.26 -22.52 3.38
C LYS A 246 -4.88 -23.43 4.55
N ILE A 247 -3.68 -23.30 5.10
CA ILE A 247 -3.25 -24.07 6.26
C ILE A 247 -3.86 -23.43 7.52
N LYS A 248 -4.86 -24.09 8.11
CA LYS A 248 -5.65 -23.57 9.24
C LYS A 248 -4.83 -23.37 10.51
N SER A 249 -3.90 -24.29 10.80
CA SER A 249 -3.04 -24.19 11.99
C SER A 249 -1.95 -23.13 11.79
N PRO A 250 -1.88 -22.07 12.62
CA PRO A 250 -0.88 -21.02 12.48
C PRO A 250 0.55 -21.54 12.70
N THR A 251 0.74 -22.48 13.62
CA THR A 251 2.05 -23.09 13.88
C THR A 251 2.51 -23.95 12.70
N LEU A 252 1.62 -24.79 12.14
CA LEU A 252 1.95 -25.63 11.00
C LEU A 252 2.24 -24.79 9.75
N ARG A 253 1.46 -23.73 9.53
CA ARG A 253 1.68 -22.76 8.46
C ARG A 253 3.07 -22.11 8.57
N PHE A 254 3.45 -21.65 9.78
CA PHE A 254 4.76 -21.09 10.06
C PHE A 254 5.88 -22.10 9.74
N MET A 255 5.79 -23.31 10.26
CA MET A 255 6.82 -24.34 10.07
C MET A 255 7.01 -24.69 8.58
N ILE A 256 5.91 -24.96 7.85
CA ILE A 256 5.96 -25.28 6.43
C ILE A 256 6.50 -24.11 5.62
N GLY A 257 6.00 -22.89 5.84
CA GLY A 257 6.43 -21.70 5.11
C GLY A 257 7.91 -21.40 5.31
N CYS A 258 8.41 -21.43 6.55
CA CYS A 258 9.83 -21.25 6.85
C CYS A 258 10.71 -22.36 6.27
N THR A 259 10.25 -23.63 6.30
CA THR A 259 11.01 -24.74 5.69
C THR A 259 11.12 -24.58 4.18
N ILE A 260 10.02 -24.25 3.48
CA ILE A 260 10.05 -23.99 2.04
C ILE A 260 10.99 -22.83 1.72
N LEU A 261 10.91 -21.74 2.49
CA LEU A 261 11.80 -20.59 2.34
C LEU A 261 13.27 -21.00 2.50
N CYS A 262 13.62 -21.74 3.55
CA CYS A 262 14.98 -22.21 3.79
C CYS A 262 15.50 -23.09 2.65
N VAL A 263 14.66 -23.96 2.09
CA VAL A 263 15.02 -24.78 0.91
C VAL A 263 15.31 -23.90 -0.31
N ILE A 264 14.45 -22.92 -0.60
CA ILE A 264 14.65 -21.99 -1.72
C ILE A 264 15.99 -21.24 -1.55
N LEU A 265 16.24 -20.67 -0.37
CA LEU A 265 17.43 -19.89 -0.08
C LEU A 265 18.70 -20.72 0.03
N PHE A 266 18.57 -22.01 0.34
CA PHE A 266 19.67 -22.95 0.29
C PHE A 266 20.07 -23.29 -1.15
N LEU A 267 19.08 -23.56 -2.02
CA LEU A 267 19.35 -23.87 -3.42
C LEU A 267 19.82 -22.66 -4.23
N PHE A 268 19.31 -21.46 -3.90
CA PHE A 268 19.62 -20.21 -4.59
C PHE A 268 20.05 -19.12 -3.58
N PRO A 269 21.30 -19.15 -3.08
CA PRO A 269 21.79 -18.19 -2.08
C PRO A 269 21.65 -16.72 -2.51
N MET A 270 21.76 -16.42 -3.80
CA MET A 270 21.58 -15.08 -4.37
C MET A 270 20.21 -14.47 -4.12
N LEU A 271 19.20 -15.28 -3.76
CA LEU A 271 17.85 -14.78 -3.43
C LEU A 271 17.75 -14.30 -1.97
N ARG A 272 18.80 -14.40 -1.15
CA ARG A 272 18.83 -13.90 0.23
C ARG A 272 18.83 -12.37 0.27
N GLY A 273 18.40 -11.85 1.40
CA GLY A 273 18.45 -10.43 1.69
C GLY A 273 17.67 -9.59 0.69
N GLN A 274 18.12 -8.37 0.54
CA GLN A 274 17.54 -7.38 -0.38
C GLN A 274 17.93 -7.65 -1.84
N GLY A 275 19.17 -8.15 -2.07
CA GLY A 275 19.73 -8.46 -3.39
C GLY A 275 20.40 -7.25 -4.06
N TYR A 276 20.78 -6.23 -3.30
CA TYR A 276 21.41 -5.01 -3.85
C TYR A 276 22.77 -5.29 -4.48
N ASP A 277 23.58 -6.18 -3.88
CA ASP A 277 24.88 -6.57 -4.45
C ASP A 277 24.76 -7.11 -5.88
N SER A 278 23.76 -7.95 -6.12
CA SER A 278 23.51 -8.48 -7.48
C SER A 278 22.97 -7.42 -8.45
N ILE A 279 22.21 -6.43 -7.95
CA ILE A 279 21.77 -5.29 -8.78
C ILE A 279 23.00 -4.47 -9.19
N GLU A 280 23.90 -4.17 -8.27
CA GLU A 280 25.13 -3.42 -8.52
C GLU A 280 26.01 -4.14 -9.54
N GLN A 281 26.24 -5.45 -9.37
CA GLN A 281 26.98 -6.26 -10.34
C GLN A 281 26.41 -6.12 -11.76
N LEU A 282 25.08 -6.23 -11.93
CA LEU A 282 24.44 -6.09 -13.25
C LEU A 282 24.55 -4.67 -13.82
N LEU A 283 24.51 -3.64 -12.96
CA LEU A 283 24.64 -2.24 -13.40
C LEU A 283 26.08 -1.90 -13.83
N VAL A 284 27.07 -2.56 -13.26
CA VAL A 284 28.50 -2.45 -13.68
C VAL A 284 28.82 -3.37 -14.86
N GLY A 285 27.95 -4.31 -15.22
CA GLY A 285 28.13 -5.26 -16.32
C GLY A 285 28.82 -6.56 -15.91
N ASP A 286 28.92 -6.81 -14.62
CA ASP A 286 29.41 -8.08 -14.11
C ASP A 286 28.30 -9.14 -14.20
N ILE A 287 28.58 -10.21 -14.96
CA ILE A 287 27.64 -11.30 -15.21
C ILE A 287 27.80 -12.47 -14.25
N THR A 288 28.67 -12.37 -13.24
CA THR A 288 28.92 -13.45 -12.27
C THR A 288 27.63 -13.89 -11.59
N ALA A 289 26.75 -12.95 -11.23
CA ALA A 289 25.42 -13.25 -10.68
C ALA A 289 24.55 -14.13 -11.58
N LEU A 290 24.79 -14.17 -12.90
CA LEU A 290 24.04 -14.98 -13.88
C LEU A 290 24.77 -16.28 -14.28
N THR A 291 26.08 -16.35 -14.08
CA THR A 291 26.93 -17.44 -14.64
C THR A 291 27.51 -18.35 -13.57
N GLU A 292 27.71 -17.85 -12.36
CA GLU A 292 28.21 -18.67 -11.27
C GLU A 292 27.15 -19.62 -10.73
N ALA A 293 27.46 -20.91 -10.85
CA ALA A 293 26.60 -21.94 -10.27
C ALA A 293 26.69 -21.91 -8.74
N PRO A 294 25.56 -21.80 -8.02
CA PRO A 294 25.57 -22.10 -6.59
C PRO A 294 26.23 -23.45 -6.34
N TYR A 295 26.99 -23.58 -5.25
CA TYR A 295 27.71 -24.81 -4.90
C TYR A 295 26.84 -26.08 -5.01
N GLN A 296 25.56 -25.94 -4.64
CA GLN A 296 24.59 -27.04 -4.67
C GLN A 296 24.19 -27.46 -6.10
N LEU A 297 24.44 -26.63 -7.10
CA LEU A 297 24.05 -26.84 -8.50
C LEU A 297 25.25 -27.00 -9.45
N GLN A 298 26.50 -27.07 -8.93
CA GLN A 298 27.71 -27.22 -9.74
C GLN A 298 27.79 -28.51 -10.55
N TRP A 299 27.02 -29.53 -10.18
CA TRP A 299 26.90 -30.80 -10.92
C TRP A 299 26.08 -30.67 -12.22
N LEU A 300 25.38 -29.55 -12.43
CA LEU A 300 24.58 -29.30 -13.64
C LEU A 300 25.45 -28.76 -14.77
N PRO A 301 25.07 -29.02 -16.04
CA PRO A 301 25.74 -28.44 -17.19
C PRO A 301 25.76 -26.90 -17.12
N PRO A 302 26.92 -26.23 -17.36
CA PRO A 302 27.03 -24.78 -17.27
C PRO A 302 26.03 -24.00 -18.14
N ALA A 303 25.62 -24.58 -19.27
CA ALA A 303 24.65 -23.98 -20.18
C ALA A 303 23.23 -23.83 -19.59
N LEU A 304 22.87 -24.65 -18.58
CA LEU A 304 21.57 -24.61 -17.92
C LEU A 304 21.52 -23.64 -16.76
N ILE A 305 22.67 -23.24 -16.21
CA ILE A 305 22.75 -22.41 -15.00
C ILE A 305 22.07 -21.06 -15.18
N PRO A 306 22.32 -20.27 -16.24
CA PRO A 306 21.65 -18.98 -16.45
C PRO A 306 20.12 -19.12 -16.56
N CYS A 307 19.65 -20.18 -17.21
CA CYS A 307 18.19 -20.43 -17.32
C CYS A 307 17.55 -20.74 -15.97
N LEU A 308 18.21 -21.53 -15.15
CA LEU A 308 17.75 -21.87 -13.79
C LEU A 308 17.77 -20.65 -12.86
N ILE A 309 18.80 -19.83 -12.94
CA ILE A 309 18.91 -18.58 -12.18
C ILE A 309 17.77 -17.64 -12.57
N LEU A 310 17.52 -17.41 -13.85
CA LEU A 310 16.41 -16.56 -14.30
C LEU A 310 15.06 -17.10 -13.88
N LEU A 311 14.84 -18.41 -13.96
CA LEU A 311 13.62 -19.04 -13.45
C LEU A 311 13.47 -18.84 -11.94
N ALA A 312 14.56 -18.99 -11.18
CA ALA A 312 14.56 -18.73 -9.76
C ALA A 312 14.26 -17.25 -9.44
N VAL A 313 14.86 -16.32 -10.17
CA VAL A 313 14.61 -14.87 -9.99
C VAL A 313 13.15 -14.53 -10.28
N PHE A 314 12.57 -14.99 -11.36
CA PHE A 314 11.23 -14.58 -11.74
C PHE A 314 10.11 -15.27 -10.95
N PHE A 315 10.31 -16.50 -10.49
CA PHE A 315 9.27 -17.28 -9.79
C PHE A 315 9.56 -17.52 -8.32
N LEU A 316 10.81 -17.81 -7.93
CA LEU A 316 11.13 -18.13 -6.54
C LEU A 316 11.42 -16.89 -5.71
N LYS A 317 12.01 -15.80 -6.27
CA LYS A 317 12.24 -14.57 -5.52
C LYS A 317 10.93 -13.94 -5.00
N PRO A 318 9.85 -13.78 -5.80
CA PRO A 318 8.57 -13.30 -5.28
C PRO A 318 8.00 -14.21 -4.19
N ALA A 319 8.09 -15.53 -4.39
CA ALA A 319 7.60 -16.51 -3.40
C ALA A 319 8.38 -16.44 -2.08
N ALA A 320 9.72 -16.42 -2.14
CA ALA A 320 10.59 -16.30 -0.98
C ALA A 320 10.31 -14.98 -0.23
N SER A 321 10.09 -13.89 -0.96
CA SER A 321 9.79 -12.59 -0.36
C SER A 321 8.47 -12.59 0.40
N ILE A 322 7.41 -13.13 -0.19
CA ILE A 322 6.12 -13.22 0.50
C ILE A 322 6.18 -14.14 1.72
N LEU A 323 6.87 -15.28 1.63
CA LEU A 323 7.06 -16.16 2.79
C LEU A 323 7.84 -15.47 3.92
N THR A 324 8.87 -14.68 3.57
CA THR A 324 9.62 -13.88 4.56
C THR A 324 8.72 -12.84 5.22
N ILE A 325 7.92 -12.09 4.45
CA ILE A 325 7.01 -11.05 4.95
C ILE A 325 5.90 -11.65 5.83
N GLU A 326 5.29 -12.75 5.41
CA GLU A 326 4.20 -13.39 6.17
C GLU A 326 4.66 -13.94 7.51
N HIS A 327 5.83 -14.55 7.55
CA HIS A 327 6.31 -15.22 8.76
C HIS A 327 7.23 -14.35 9.62
N GLY A 328 8.01 -13.47 9.01
CA GLY A 328 8.88 -12.49 9.63
C GLY A 328 8.36 -11.07 9.48
N ASP A 329 9.21 -10.17 8.96
CA ASP A 329 8.90 -8.79 8.58
C ASP A 329 9.76 -8.39 7.38
N GLY A 330 9.29 -7.43 6.57
CA GLY A 330 10.00 -6.97 5.38
C GLY A 330 9.07 -6.37 4.34
N GLY A 331 9.64 -6.03 3.17
CA GLY A 331 8.94 -5.42 2.05
C GLY A 331 9.23 -6.09 0.71
N ILE A 332 8.35 -5.89 -0.25
CA ILE A 332 8.51 -6.40 -1.62
C ILE A 332 9.21 -5.39 -2.55
N PHE A 333 9.60 -4.23 -2.04
CA PHE A 333 10.18 -3.13 -2.79
C PHE A 333 11.54 -3.53 -3.40
N ALA A 334 12.55 -3.87 -2.58
CA ALA A 334 13.85 -4.35 -3.06
C ALA A 334 13.74 -5.62 -3.93
N PRO A 335 12.96 -6.65 -3.58
CA PRO A 335 12.71 -7.77 -4.49
C PRO A 335 12.19 -7.38 -5.86
N THR A 336 11.33 -6.35 -5.95
CA THR A 336 10.82 -5.85 -7.23
C THR A 336 11.93 -5.19 -8.06
N MET A 337 12.81 -4.41 -7.43
CA MET A 337 13.98 -3.81 -8.09
C MET A 337 14.96 -4.89 -8.57
N PHE A 338 15.26 -5.86 -7.72
CA PHE A 338 16.11 -7.00 -8.05
C PHE A 338 15.61 -7.75 -9.30
N ILE A 339 14.33 -8.15 -9.31
CA ILE A 339 13.73 -8.83 -10.47
C ILE A 339 13.77 -7.93 -11.70
N GLY A 340 13.55 -6.62 -11.52
CA GLY A 340 13.61 -5.63 -12.59
C GLY A 340 14.98 -5.53 -13.24
N ALA A 341 16.06 -5.50 -12.45
CA ALA A 341 17.43 -5.48 -12.95
C ALA A 341 17.74 -6.71 -13.83
N PHE A 342 17.41 -7.90 -13.31
CA PHE A 342 17.58 -9.15 -14.06
C PHE A 342 16.72 -9.19 -15.33
N ALA A 343 15.48 -8.72 -15.27
CA ALA A 343 14.58 -8.68 -16.42
C ALA A 343 15.11 -7.78 -17.54
N GLY A 344 15.53 -6.55 -17.19
CA GLY A 344 16.08 -5.62 -18.19
C GLY A 344 17.40 -6.10 -18.77
N PHE A 345 18.30 -6.59 -17.93
CA PHE A 345 19.59 -7.15 -18.37
C PHE A 345 19.38 -8.36 -19.30
N PHE A 346 18.53 -9.30 -18.90
CA PHE A 346 18.17 -10.46 -19.72
C PHE A 346 17.54 -10.06 -21.06
N PHE A 347 16.61 -9.10 -21.05
CA PHE A 347 16.00 -8.57 -22.26
C PHE A 347 17.06 -8.07 -23.25
N ALA A 348 18.03 -7.29 -22.77
CA ALA A 348 19.10 -6.75 -23.60
C ALA A 348 20.01 -7.87 -24.18
N GLN A 349 20.36 -8.86 -23.36
CA GLN A 349 21.13 -10.00 -23.81
C GLN A 349 20.44 -10.80 -24.93
N VAL A 350 19.14 -11.04 -24.78
CA VAL A 350 18.32 -11.73 -25.80
C VAL A 350 18.22 -10.87 -27.06
N PHE A 351 17.95 -9.56 -26.92
CA PHE A 351 17.84 -8.64 -28.04
C PHE A 351 19.13 -8.59 -28.88
N ASN A 352 20.28 -8.52 -28.22
CA ASN A 352 21.60 -8.52 -28.85
C ASN A 352 21.90 -9.86 -29.53
N ARG A 353 21.56 -11.00 -28.89
CA ARG A 353 21.77 -12.34 -29.48
C ARG A 353 20.90 -12.61 -30.71
N LEU A 354 19.71 -12.04 -30.76
CA LEU A 354 18.83 -12.14 -31.93
C LEU A 354 19.29 -11.27 -33.11
N GLY A 355 20.35 -10.47 -32.95
CA GLY A 355 20.89 -9.61 -33.99
C GLY A 355 19.99 -8.44 -34.40
N ILE A 356 18.97 -8.12 -33.56
CA ILE A 356 18.04 -7.02 -33.85
C ILE A 356 18.72 -5.65 -33.67
N GLY A 357 19.72 -5.58 -32.76
CA GLY A 357 20.51 -4.39 -32.49
C GLY A 357 21.59 -4.66 -31.45
N HIS A 358 22.42 -3.66 -31.16
CA HIS A 358 23.38 -3.69 -30.07
C HIS A 358 23.00 -2.63 -29.04
N ILE A 359 22.35 -3.06 -27.96
CA ILE A 359 21.94 -2.24 -26.85
C ILE A 359 22.80 -2.55 -25.62
N ASN A 360 23.01 -1.55 -24.74
CA ASN A 360 23.81 -1.73 -23.53
C ASN A 360 23.03 -2.46 -22.43
N PRO A 361 23.43 -3.68 -22.00
CA PRO A 361 22.72 -4.42 -20.97
C PRO A 361 22.64 -3.72 -19.63
N CYS A 362 23.65 -2.91 -19.24
CA CYS A 362 23.66 -2.15 -17.99
C CYS A 362 22.56 -1.08 -17.99
N ASN A 363 22.44 -0.31 -19.08
CA ASN A 363 21.34 0.64 -19.25
C ASN A 363 19.99 -0.05 -19.13
N PHE A 364 19.86 -1.22 -19.75
CA PHE A 364 18.60 -1.98 -19.72
C PHE A 364 18.33 -2.63 -18.36
N ALA A 365 19.35 -2.92 -17.54
CA ALA A 365 19.13 -3.30 -16.15
C ALA A 365 18.45 -2.16 -15.36
N ALA A 366 18.93 -0.92 -15.47
CA ALA A 366 18.31 0.26 -14.86
C ALA A 366 16.89 0.51 -15.41
N ILE A 367 16.71 0.41 -16.75
CA ILE A 367 15.40 0.52 -17.42
C ILE A 367 14.43 -0.56 -16.92
N GLY A 368 14.93 -1.79 -16.72
CA GLY A 368 14.15 -2.91 -16.20
C GLY A 368 13.69 -2.69 -14.75
N ILE A 369 14.57 -2.15 -13.88
CA ILE A 369 14.19 -1.75 -12.51
C ILE A 369 13.00 -0.79 -12.56
N CYS A 370 13.12 0.28 -13.34
CA CYS A 370 12.08 1.29 -13.49
C CYS A 370 10.76 0.69 -14.01
N GLY A 371 10.81 -0.12 -15.07
CA GLY A 371 9.63 -0.71 -15.67
C GLY A 371 8.88 -1.68 -14.75
N VAL A 372 9.60 -2.62 -14.11
CA VAL A 372 8.97 -3.59 -13.20
C VAL A 372 8.43 -2.89 -11.95
N PHE A 373 9.17 -1.94 -11.37
CA PHE A 373 8.71 -1.16 -10.22
C PHE A 373 7.42 -0.37 -10.56
N ALA A 374 7.40 0.33 -11.69
CA ALA A 374 6.23 1.07 -12.17
C ALA A 374 5.00 0.16 -12.35
N ALA A 375 5.19 -1.06 -12.87
CA ALA A 375 4.12 -2.03 -13.05
C ALA A 375 3.58 -2.60 -11.74
N VAL A 376 4.44 -2.92 -10.77
CA VAL A 376 4.06 -3.57 -9.50
C VAL A 376 3.44 -2.57 -8.53
N MET A 377 4.11 -1.42 -8.33
CA MET A 377 3.72 -0.41 -7.34
C MET A 377 2.64 0.54 -7.85
N ARG A 378 2.47 0.64 -9.17
CA ARG A 378 1.60 1.62 -9.84
C ARG A 378 2.04 3.07 -9.60
N SER A 379 3.34 3.28 -9.50
CA SER A 379 3.99 4.55 -9.20
C SER A 379 5.03 4.87 -10.28
N PRO A 380 4.61 5.27 -11.48
CA PRO A 380 5.52 5.49 -12.60
C PRO A 380 6.51 6.64 -12.38
N LEU A 381 6.09 7.77 -11.79
CA LEU A 381 6.99 8.89 -11.52
C LEU A 381 7.99 8.54 -10.41
N ALA A 382 7.53 7.89 -9.35
CA ALA A 382 8.42 7.42 -8.30
C ALA A 382 9.48 6.45 -8.85
N ALA A 383 9.11 5.55 -9.79
CA ALA A 383 10.04 4.62 -10.41
C ALA A 383 11.16 5.31 -11.19
N ILE A 384 10.81 6.36 -11.97
CA ILE A 384 11.78 7.14 -12.75
C ILE A 384 12.80 7.80 -11.81
N PHE A 385 12.30 8.59 -10.85
CA PHE A 385 13.16 9.35 -9.95
C PHE A 385 13.95 8.44 -9.00
N LEU A 386 13.37 7.30 -8.58
CA LEU A 386 14.10 6.33 -7.77
C LEU A 386 15.35 5.84 -8.50
N VAL A 387 15.22 5.40 -9.76
CA VAL A 387 16.38 4.93 -10.53
C VAL A 387 17.36 6.07 -10.79
N VAL A 388 16.89 7.27 -11.17
CA VAL A 388 17.76 8.41 -11.44
C VAL A 388 18.54 8.85 -10.21
N GLU A 389 17.86 9.01 -9.06
CA GLU A 389 18.50 9.47 -7.83
C GLU A 389 19.44 8.43 -7.21
N THR A 390 19.12 7.12 -7.32
CA THR A 390 19.96 6.05 -6.76
C THR A 390 21.17 5.71 -7.63
N THR A 391 21.09 5.92 -8.96
CA THR A 391 22.17 5.58 -9.90
C THR A 391 22.93 6.80 -10.41
N ASP A 392 22.48 8.02 -10.09
CA ASP A 392 22.96 9.30 -10.65
C ASP A 392 22.93 9.36 -12.19
N CYS A 393 22.01 8.60 -12.80
CA CYS A 393 21.95 8.39 -14.24
C CYS A 393 20.91 9.26 -14.94
N PHE A 394 21.07 10.58 -14.91
CA PHE A 394 20.17 11.53 -15.59
C PHE A 394 20.11 11.34 -17.10
N GLY A 395 21.17 10.81 -17.71
CA GLY A 395 21.20 10.53 -19.16
C GLY A 395 20.15 9.52 -19.63
N LEU A 396 19.65 8.65 -18.75
CA LEU A 396 18.62 7.68 -19.07
C LEU A 396 17.18 8.19 -18.84
N PHE A 397 17.00 9.47 -18.50
CA PHE A 397 15.70 10.01 -18.09
C PHE A 397 14.58 9.73 -19.12
N VAL A 398 14.86 9.95 -20.41
CA VAL A 398 13.87 9.71 -21.49
C VAL A 398 13.54 8.23 -21.65
N PRO A 399 14.50 7.29 -21.77
CA PRO A 399 14.21 5.86 -21.74
C PRO A 399 13.40 5.41 -20.51
N LEU A 400 13.74 5.94 -19.31
CA LEU A 400 13.00 5.63 -18.07
C LEU A 400 11.56 6.13 -18.10
N MET A 401 11.30 7.33 -18.65
CA MET A 401 9.94 7.83 -18.85
C MET A 401 9.12 6.93 -19.78
N LEU A 402 9.71 6.50 -20.89
CA LEU A 402 9.03 5.64 -21.86
C LEU A 402 8.71 4.27 -21.25
N VAL A 403 9.69 3.59 -20.65
CA VAL A 403 9.48 2.26 -20.07
C VAL A 403 8.48 2.29 -18.93
N SER A 404 8.56 3.28 -18.04
CA SER A 404 7.68 3.46 -16.91
C SER A 404 6.22 3.68 -17.35
N GLY A 405 6.00 4.58 -18.34
CA GLY A 405 4.68 4.84 -18.89
C GLY A 405 4.07 3.60 -19.54
N ILE A 406 4.81 2.94 -20.44
CA ILE A 406 4.36 1.73 -21.13
C ILE A 406 4.08 0.60 -20.14
N SER A 407 5.02 0.33 -19.23
CA SER A 407 4.88 -0.73 -18.26
C SER A 407 3.67 -0.51 -17.33
N SER A 408 3.42 0.74 -16.92
CA SER A 408 2.25 1.09 -16.13
C SER A 408 0.94 0.87 -16.89
N VAL A 409 0.86 1.29 -18.16
CA VAL A 409 -0.36 1.15 -18.97
C VAL A 409 -0.65 -0.33 -19.24
N PHE A 410 0.29 -1.07 -19.82
CA PHE A 410 0.11 -2.49 -20.09
C PHE A 410 -0.10 -3.31 -18.82
N GLY A 411 0.63 -2.98 -17.76
CA GLY A 411 0.42 -3.62 -16.47
C GLY A 411 -0.99 -3.42 -15.93
N ARG A 412 -1.60 -2.21 -16.06
CA ARG A 412 -2.99 -1.94 -15.65
C ARG A 412 -4.02 -2.67 -16.51
N MET A 413 -3.75 -2.84 -17.79
CA MET A 413 -4.64 -3.61 -18.67
C MET A 413 -4.72 -5.09 -18.27
N MET A 414 -3.60 -5.68 -17.80
CA MET A 414 -3.53 -7.09 -17.40
C MET A 414 -3.94 -7.31 -15.93
N GLU A 415 -3.62 -6.38 -15.04
CA GLU A 415 -3.98 -6.41 -13.61
C GLU A 415 -4.24 -4.97 -13.15
N PRO A 416 -5.49 -4.56 -12.88
CA PRO A 416 -5.82 -3.15 -12.62
C PRO A 416 -5.28 -2.62 -11.28
N TYR A 417 -5.00 -3.50 -10.31
CA TYR A 417 -4.61 -3.12 -8.95
C TYR A 417 -3.11 -3.27 -8.71
N SER A 418 -2.52 -2.36 -7.89
CA SER A 418 -1.17 -2.53 -7.36
C SER A 418 -1.12 -3.72 -6.40
N ILE A 419 0.08 -4.22 -6.13
CA ILE A 419 0.27 -5.34 -5.19
C ILE A 419 -0.35 -5.07 -3.81
N TYR A 420 -0.30 -3.83 -3.32
CA TYR A 420 -0.89 -3.44 -2.04
C TYR A 420 -2.42 -3.44 -2.06
N LYS A 421 -3.02 -2.82 -3.09
CA LYS A 421 -4.49 -2.80 -3.24
C LYS A 421 -5.03 -4.21 -3.47
N LYS A 422 -4.37 -5.02 -4.28
CA LYS A 422 -4.76 -6.41 -4.52
C LYS A 422 -4.70 -7.24 -3.24
N SER A 423 -3.70 -7.02 -2.38
CA SER A 423 -3.63 -7.66 -1.07
C SER A 423 -4.81 -7.28 -0.17
N LEU A 424 -5.24 -5.99 -0.16
CA LEU A 424 -6.42 -5.55 0.60
C LEU A 424 -7.72 -6.17 0.08
N ILE A 425 -7.85 -6.30 -1.25
CA ILE A 425 -9.00 -6.97 -1.88
C ILE A 425 -9.01 -8.45 -1.50
N ALA A 426 -7.87 -9.13 -1.58
CA ALA A 426 -7.75 -10.54 -1.20
C ALA A 426 -8.09 -10.79 0.28
N GLN A 427 -7.85 -9.81 1.16
CA GLN A 427 -8.23 -9.83 2.57
C GLN A 427 -9.68 -9.39 2.82
N GLY A 428 -10.43 -8.96 1.80
CA GLY A 428 -11.79 -8.45 1.93
C GLY A 428 -11.92 -7.08 2.60
N LEU A 429 -10.81 -6.34 2.76
CA LEU A 429 -10.79 -5.03 3.43
C LEU A 429 -11.27 -3.89 2.53
N ILE A 430 -11.13 -4.04 1.22
CA ILE A 430 -11.68 -3.15 0.19
C ILE A 430 -12.39 -3.99 -0.88
N SER A 431 -13.35 -3.36 -1.56
CA SER A 431 -14.04 -3.97 -2.71
C SER A 431 -13.26 -3.74 -4.01
N GLU A 432 -13.49 -4.61 -5.00
CA GLU A 432 -13.03 -4.36 -6.37
C GLU A 432 -13.77 -3.17 -7.01
N ASP A 433 -14.98 -2.87 -6.56
CA ASP A 433 -15.74 -1.72 -7.04
C ASP A 433 -15.24 -0.40 -6.39
N PRO A 434 -14.67 0.53 -7.20
CA PRO A 434 -14.23 1.83 -6.70
C PRO A 434 -15.37 2.66 -6.10
N LEU A 435 -16.59 2.51 -6.62
CA LEU A 435 -17.78 3.20 -6.13
C LEU A 435 -18.13 2.76 -4.71
N GLU A 436 -18.14 1.45 -4.46
CA GLU A 436 -18.40 0.91 -3.12
C GLU A 436 -17.35 1.40 -2.11
N ASN A 437 -16.08 1.43 -2.50
CA ASN A 437 -15.02 1.94 -1.63
C ASN A 437 -15.18 3.43 -1.31
N ARG A 438 -15.62 4.24 -2.28
CA ARG A 438 -15.87 5.66 -2.08
C ARG A 438 -17.07 5.89 -1.15
N LEU A 439 -18.12 5.11 -1.30
CA LEU A 439 -19.31 5.18 -0.42
C LEU A 439 -18.95 4.75 1.03
N LYS A 440 -18.04 3.79 1.22
CA LYS A 440 -17.55 3.38 2.54
C LYS A 440 -16.77 4.48 3.29
N ARG A 441 -16.27 5.51 2.60
CA ARG A 441 -15.53 6.62 3.20
C ARG A 441 -16.41 7.75 3.71
N LEU A 442 -17.61 7.88 3.17
CA LEU A 442 -18.50 8.99 3.46
C LEU A 442 -19.49 8.61 4.57
N PRO A 443 -19.46 9.29 5.73
CA PRO A 443 -20.46 9.10 6.76
C PRO A 443 -21.78 9.76 6.35
N VAL A 444 -22.88 9.17 6.74
CA VAL A 444 -24.25 9.66 6.51
C VAL A 444 -24.41 11.08 7.02
N GLY A 445 -23.78 11.40 8.16
CA GLY A 445 -23.83 12.72 8.79
C GLY A 445 -23.44 13.90 7.91
N ARG A 446 -22.84 13.65 6.72
CA ARG A 446 -22.52 14.68 5.72
C ARG A 446 -23.52 14.79 4.58
N CYS A 447 -24.47 13.87 4.48
CA CYS A 447 -25.32 13.70 3.30
C CYS A 447 -26.83 13.73 3.62
N PHE A 448 -27.22 13.77 4.88
CA PHE A 448 -28.64 13.93 5.23
C PHE A 448 -29.12 15.37 4.98
N VAL A 449 -30.40 15.50 4.70
CA VAL A 449 -31.10 16.77 4.57
C VAL A 449 -31.91 16.97 5.81
N SER A 450 -31.72 18.08 6.51
CA SER A 450 -32.58 18.48 7.62
C SER A 450 -33.96 18.82 7.09
N THR A 451 -34.98 18.28 7.70
CA THR A 451 -36.39 18.55 7.29
C THR A 451 -36.87 19.80 7.99
N PRO A 452 -37.35 20.82 7.24
CA PRO A 452 -37.84 22.06 7.84
C PRO A 452 -39.15 21.87 8.58
N VAL A 453 -39.92 20.83 8.23
CA VAL A 453 -41.22 20.51 8.82
C VAL A 453 -41.26 19.08 9.32
N THR A 454 -41.81 18.87 10.50
CA THR A 454 -42.09 17.56 11.09
C THR A 454 -43.49 17.52 11.62
N PHE A 455 -44.15 16.36 11.59
CA PHE A 455 -45.51 16.20 12.08
C PHE A 455 -45.52 15.56 13.46
N LYS A 456 -46.63 15.72 14.20
CA LYS A 456 -46.92 15.01 15.44
C LYS A 456 -47.96 13.91 15.18
N PRO A 457 -47.94 12.79 15.93
CA PRO A 457 -48.89 11.69 15.72
C PRO A 457 -50.34 12.09 15.89
N ASP A 458 -50.62 12.99 16.83
CA ASP A 458 -51.95 13.48 17.19
C ASP A 458 -52.54 14.54 16.24
N MET A 459 -51.70 15.09 15.34
CA MET A 459 -52.13 16.12 14.37
C MET A 459 -53.12 15.55 13.35
N LEU A 460 -54.08 16.38 12.92
CA LEU A 460 -54.97 16.01 11.83
C LEU A 460 -54.28 16.13 10.47
N MET A 461 -54.60 15.25 9.52
CA MET A 461 -54.03 15.28 8.17
C MET A 461 -54.27 16.60 7.44
N ALA A 462 -55.44 17.26 7.68
CA ALA A 462 -55.73 18.58 7.12
C ALA A 462 -54.79 19.67 7.63
N ASP A 463 -54.50 19.64 8.92
CA ASP A 463 -53.56 20.59 9.57
C ASP A 463 -52.12 20.33 9.12
N ALA A 464 -51.73 19.08 9.00
CA ALA A 464 -50.43 18.67 8.48
C ALA A 464 -50.22 19.15 7.03
N PHE A 465 -51.25 19.06 6.19
CA PHE A 465 -51.23 19.56 4.82
C PHE A 465 -51.07 21.09 4.77
N SER A 466 -51.84 21.81 5.58
CA SER A 466 -51.75 23.27 5.66
C SER A 466 -50.40 23.74 6.20
N LEU A 467 -49.86 23.08 7.22
CA LEU A 467 -48.55 23.35 7.78
C LEU A 467 -47.46 23.20 6.73
N LEU A 468 -47.46 22.07 5.99
CA LEU A 468 -46.46 21.82 4.95
C LEU A 468 -46.54 22.89 3.85
N LYS A 469 -47.73 23.26 3.43
CA LYS A 469 -47.93 24.25 2.37
C LYS A 469 -47.50 25.66 2.79
N THR A 470 -47.62 25.99 4.08
CA THR A 470 -47.32 27.32 4.61
C THR A 470 -45.84 27.45 4.95
N GLU A 471 -45.25 26.46 5.64
CA GLU A 471 -43.89 26.55 6.15
C GLU A 471 -42.82 25.98 5.19
N ALA A 472 -43.21 25.07 4.29
CA ALA A 472 -42.28 24.46 3.34
C ALA A 472 -42.91 24.29 1.93
N PRO A 473 -43.25 25.38 1.23
CA PRO A 473 -43.90 25.32 -0.08
C PRO A 473 -43.03 24.66 -1.16
N SER A 474 -41.72 24.66 -0.97
CA SER A 474 -40.72 24.04 -1.87
C SER A 474 -40.16 22.72 -1.33
N TYR A 475 -40.96 21.96 -0.53
CA TYR A 475 -40.52 20.69 0.02
C TYR A 475 -40.30 19.66 -1.10
N ALA A 476 -39.04 19.25 -1.28
CA ALA A 476 -38.60 18.40 -2.39
C ALA A 476 -38.56 16.90 -2.05
N LEU A 477 -38.64 16.53 -0.76
CA LEU A 477 -38.60 15.14 -0.35
C LEU A 477 -39.96 14.47 -0.47
N SER A 478 -40.01 13.18 -0.77
CA SER A 478 -41.25 12.44 -0.99
C SER A 478 -41.98 12.00 0.29
N CYS A 479 -41.40 12.24 1.46
CA CYS A 479 -42.02 11.92 2.75
C CYS A 479 -41.67 12.95 3.84
N VAL A 480 -42.53 13.08 4.85
CA VAL A 480 -42.36 13.96 6.01
C VAL A 480 -42.23 13.09 7.26
N PRO A 481 -41.27 13.35 8.16
CA PRO A 481 -41.09 12.59 9.39
C PRO A 481 -42.18 12.97 10.44
N VAL A 482 -42.61 11.97 11.17
CA VAL A 482 -43.52 12.12 12.33
C VAL A 482 -42.72 11.86 13.60
N LEU A 483 -42.67 12.82 14.50
CA LEU A 483 -41.90 12.76 15.72
C LEU A 483 -42.75 12.71 16.98
N ASN A 484 -42.35 11.91 17.93
CA ASN A 484 -42.89 11.91 19.28
C ASN A 484 -42.50 13.17 20.06
N ALA A 485 -43.10 13.43 21.21
CA ALA A 485 -42.79 14.57 22.04
C ALA A 485 -41.35 14.59 22.58
N ASP A 486 -40.69 13.43 22.66
CA ASP A 486 -39.30 13.23 23.08
C ASP A 486 -38.27 13.40 21.94
N GLY A 487 -38.73 13.65 20.69
CA GLY A 487 -37.89 13.81 19.50
C GLY A 487 -37.52 12.49 18.81
N THR A 488 -38.08 11.36 19.27
CA THR A 488 -37.88 10.06 18.60
C THR A 488 -38.78 9.95 17.36
N LEU A 489 -38.38 9.14 16.38
CA LEU A 489 -39.13 8.95 15.16
C LEU A 489 -40.33 8.00 15.40
N ALA A 490 -41.54 8.50 15.24
CA ALA A 490 -42.76 7.69 15.29
C ALA A 490 -43.06 6.99 13.95
N GLY A 491 -42.79 7.66 12.81
CA GLY A 491 -43.04 7.13 11.48
C GLY A 491 -42.75 8.14 10.36
N LEU A 492 -43.17 7.80 9.15
CA LEU A 492 -43.06 8.65 7.96
C LEU A 492 -44.42 8.75 7.27
N VAL A 493 -44.82 9.94 6.83
CA VAL A 493 -45.99 10.16 5.97
C VAL A 493 -45.49 10.46 4.56
N SER A 494 -46.01 9.72 3.58
CA SER A 494 -45.70 9.99 2.17
C SER A 494 -46.43 11.24 1.71
N LEU A 495 -45.79 12.09 0.89
CA LEU A 495 -46.49 13.22 0.25
C LEU A 495 -47.68 12.75 -0.59
N LYS A 496 -47.60 11.58 -1.21
CA LYS A 496 -48.73 11.00 -1.96
C LYS A 496 -49.95 10.77 -1.07
N GLU A 497 -49.76 10.28 0.15
CA GLU A 497 -50.80 10.06 1.14
C GLU A 497 -51.37 11.41 1.64
N LEU A 498 -50.50 12.41 1.83
CA LEU A 498 -50.91 13.74 2.25
C LEU A 498 -51.79 14.47 1.19
N TYR A 499 -51.55 14.21 -0.09
CA TYR A 499 -52.35 14.78 -1.21
C TYR A 499 -53.52 13.90 -1.62
N ASP A 500 -53.68 12.71 -1.08
CA ASP A 500 -54.81 11.81 -1.39
C ASP A 500 -56.04 12.14 -0.53
N THR A 501 -56.85 13.10 -1.02
CA THR A 501 -58.09 13.52 -0.38
C THR A 501 -59.23 12.49 -0.49
N THR A 502 -59.03 11.41 -1.23
CA THR A 502 -60.08 10.37 -1.41
C THR A 502 -60.02 9.29 -0.33
N THR A 503 -58.82 9.01 0.18
CA THR A 503 -58.59 7.96 1.18
C THR A 503 -58.67 8.49 2.62
N TYR A 504 -58.24 9.75 2.84
CA TYR A 504 -58.18 10.35 4.17
C TYR A 504 -59.24 11.45 4.37
N THR A 505 -60.02 11.29 5.42
CA THR A 505 -61.05 12.27 5.82
C THR A 505 -60.40 13.38 6.67
N SER A 506 -61.13 14.51 6.81
CA SER A 506 -60.69 15.64 7.64
C SER A 506 -60.51 15.30 9.11
N THR A 507 -60.97 14.14 9.58
CA THR A 507 -60.85 13.64 10.94
C THR A 507 -59.73 12.61 11.13
N THR A 508 -59.04 12.22 10.05
CA THR A 508 -57.93 11.23 10.12
C THR A 508 -56.69 11.87 10.74
N THR A 509 -56.12 11.20 11.74
CA THR A 509 -54.88 11.64 12.38
C THR A 509 -53.64 11.20 11.58
N VAL A 510 -52.53 11.90 11.75
CA VAL A 510 -51.21 11.56 11.15
C VAL A 510 -50.78 10.17 11.59
N GLU A 511 -51.05 9.75 12.83
CA GLU A 511 -50.76 8.41 13.34
C GLU A 511 -51.45 7.30 12.53
N GLN A 512 -52.67 7.53 12.08
CA GLN A 512 -53.39 6.56 11.26
C GLN A 512 -52.89 6.47 9.80
N ALA A 513 -52.24 7.54 9.30
CA ALA A 513 -51.72 7.62 7.93
C ALA A 513 -50.23 7.33 7.83
N MET A 514 -49.48 7.46 8.93
CA MET A 514 -48.05 7.22 8.95
C MET A 514 -47.73 5.74 8.76
N ARG A 515 -46.55 5.49 8.19
CA ARG A 515 -45.99 4.14 8.06
C ARG A 515 -44.66 4.05 8.79
N GLN A 516 -44.37 2.87 9.34
CA GLN A 516 -43.07 2.60 9.89
C GLN A 516 -42.01 2.63 8.78
N PRO A 517 -40.83 3.23 9.02
CA PRO A 517 -39.76 3.24 8.03
C PRO A 517 -39.29 1.81 7.74
N ALA A 518 -39.06 1.49 6.47
CA ALA A 518 -38.62 0.17 6.04
C ALA A 518 -37.21 -0.19 6.57
N ALA A 519 -36.38 0.80 6.85
CA ALA A 519 -35.11 0.72 7.55
C ALA A 519 -34.76 2.10 8.12
N VAL A 520 -33.89 2.09 9.14
CA VAL A 520 -33.33 3.28 9.79
C VAL A 520 -31.83 3.20 9.66
N VAL A 521 -31.15 4.36 9.56
CA VAL A 521 -29.70 4.47 9.52
C VAL A 521 -29.24 5.50 10.54
N HIS A 522 -28.00 5.34 11.02
CA HIS A 522 -27.42 6.25 12.04
C HIS A 522 -26.46 7.24 11.38
N ASP A 523 -26.28 8.39 12.00
CA ASP A 523 -25.37 9.47 11.56
C ASP A 523 -23.92 9.00 11.40
N THR A 524 -23.52 8.00 12.16
CA THR A 524 -22.20 7.35 12.12
C THR A 524 -22.05 6.29 11.02
N ASP A 525 -23.17 5.83 10.43
CA ASP A 525 -23.14 4.84 9.36
C ASP A 525 -22.50 5.40 8.09
N THR A 526 -21.96 4.51 7.27
CA THR A 526 -21.36 4.86 5.99
C THR A 526 -22.37 4.79 4.85
N LEU A 527 -22.17 5.57 3.77
CA LEU A 527 -23.12 5.62 2.66
C LEU A 527 -23.32 4.29 1.93
N ASP A 528 -22.32 3.38 1.95
CA ASP A 528 -22.50 2.04 1.38
C ASP A 528 -23.56 1.23 2.14
N LYS A 529 -23.64 1.35 3.47
CA LYS A 529 -24.68 0.74 4.28
C LYS A 529 -26.05 1.32 3.93
N VAL A 530 -26.13 2.64 3.74
CA VAL A 530 -27.36 3.33 3.35
C VAL A 530 -27.84 2.85 1.99
N VAL A 531 -26.96 2.82 0.98
CA VAL A 531 -27.31 2.37 -0.37
C VAL A 531 -27.74 0.90 -0.37
N LYS A 532 -27.04 0.03 0.41
CA LYS A 532 -27.45 -1.37 0.59
C LYS A 532 -28.82 -1.49 1.26
N ALA A 533 -29.10 -0.69 2.29
CA ALA A 533 -30.39 -0.65 2.96
C ALA A 533 -31.50 -0.18 1.99
N MET A 534 -31.26 0.92 1.23
CA MET A 534 -32.20 1.42 0.23
C MET A 534 -32.49 0.38 -0.87
N ASN A 535 -31.48 -0.33 -1.34
CA ASN A 535 -31.67 -1.37 -2.36
C ASN A 535 -32.41 -2.60 -1.81
N LYS A 536 -32.14 -3.00 -0.58
CA LYS A 536 -32.82 -4.13 0.10
C LYS A 536 -34.30 -3.82 0.35
N THR A 537 -34.63 -2.60 0.78
CA THR A 537 -35.99 -2.15 1.11
C THR A 537 -36.72 -1.58 -0.10
N LYS A 538 -36.05 -1.41 -1.25
CA LYS A 538 -36.57 -0.76 -2.46
C LYS A 538 -37.10 0.66 -2.21
N THR A 539 -36.53 1.38 -1.25
CA THR A 539 -36.86 2.76 -0.91
C THR A 539 -35.80 3.73 -1.45
N SER A 540 -36.21 4.95 -1.75
CA SER A 540 -35.32 6.03 -2.20
C SER A 540 -34.92 6.97 -1.08
N ILE A 541 -35.58 6.88 0.09
CA ILE A 541 -35.35 7.75 1.26
C ILE A 541 -35.35 6.88 2.51
N LEU A 542 -34.42 7.19 3.43
CA LEU A 542 -34.31 6.58 4.76
C LEU A 542 -34.17 7.67 5.83
N PRO A 543 -34.78 7.51 7.01
CA PRO A 543 -34.55 8.39 8.15
C PRO A 543 -33.17 8.12 8.78
N VAL A 544 -32.54 9.21 9.24
CA VAL A 544 -31.26 9.21 9.95
C VAL A 544 -31.52 9.55 11.40
N LEU A 545 -31.01 8.72 12.30
CA LEU A 545 -31.06 8.93 13.74
C LEU A 545 -29.67 9.16 14.32
N TYR A 546 -29.57 9.81 15.46
CA TYR A 546 -28.33 9.81 16.25
C TYR A 546 -28.07 8.44 16.83
N PHE A 547 -26.81 8.02 16.81
CA PHE A 547 -26.41 6.71 17.33
C PHE A 547 -26.53 6.63 18.87
N GLU A 548 -26.36 7.76 19.57
CA GLU A 548 -26.30 7.79 21.05
C GLU A 548 -27.69 7.78 21.72
N ASP A 549 -28.67 8.50 21.15
CA ASP A 549 -29.99 8.73 21.81
C ASP A 549 -31.19 8.40 20.91
N GLU A 550 -30.96 7.81 19.74
CA GLU A 550 -31.95 7.42 18.74
C GLU A 550 -32.90 8.56 18.31
N LYS A 551 -32.53 9.82 18.56
CA LYS A 551 -33.32 10.98 18.12
C LYS A 551 -33.18 11.19 16.62
N TYR A 552 -34.23 11.72 16.05
CA TYR A 552 -34.30 12.05 14.62
C TYR A 552 -33.34 13.20 14.28
N VAL A 553 -32.58 13.03 13.18
CA VAL A 553 -31.62 14.02 12.65
C VAL A 553 -32.08 14.60 11.33
N GLY A 554 -32.55 13.76 10.41
CA GLY A 554 -32.91 14.16 9.07
C GLY A 554 -33.27 12.99 8.17
N LEU A 555 -33.40 13.25 6.88
CA LEU A 555 -33.63 12.24 5.85
C LEU A 555 -32.42 12.16 4.91
N VAL A 556 -32.05 10.96 4.51
CA VAL A 556 -31.11 10.74 3.42
C VAL A 556 -31.82 10.17 2.21
N SER A 557 -31.64 10.82 1.05
CA SER A 557 -32.26 10.41 -0.23
C SER A 557 -31.17 9.97 -1.22
N LYS A 558 -31.55 9.20 -2.25
CA LYS A 558 -30.65 8.88 -3.36
C LYS A 558 -30.14 10.15 -4.05
N GLU A 559 -30.95 11.19 -4.16
CA GLU A 559 -30.58 12.48 -4.72
C GLU A 559 -29.55 13.21 -3.86
N SER A 560 -29.75 13.27 -2.53
CA SER A 560 -28.80 13.90 -1.62
C SER A 560 -27.43 13.21 -1.61
N ILE A 561 -27.40 11.89 -1.80
CA ILE A 561 -26.17 11.11 -1.97
C ILE A 561 -25.53 11.48 -3.31
N PHE A 562 -26.30 11.52 -4.40
CA PHE A 562 -25.81 11.81 -5.74
C PHE A 562 -25.23 13.23 -5.86
N ASP A 563 -25.91 14.23 -5.33
CA ASP A 563 -25.45 15.62 -5.32
C ASP A 563 -24.12 15.79 -4.58
N LYS A 564 -23.95 15.07 -3.47
CA LYS A 564 -22.72 15.11 -2.69
C LYS A 564 -21.59 14.30 -3.34
N TYR A 565 -21.94 13.32 -4.15
CA TYR A 565 -21.00 12.50 -4.89
C TYR A 565 -20.42 13.22 -6.12
N LEU A 566 -21.22 14.11 -6.75
CA LEU A 566 -20.79 14.90 -7.91
C LEU A 566 -19.95 16.13 -7.55
N ARG A 567 -20.05 16.62 -6.31
CA ARG A 567 -19.20 17.70 -5.77
C ARG A 567 -17.96 17.14 -5.09
#